data_f8c77bf0c6105a57a59b992647afadc5
#
_entry.id   f8c77bf0c6105a57a59b992647afadc5
#
_cell.length_a   1.000
_cell.length_b   1.000
_cell.length_c   1.000
_cell.angle_alpha   90.00
_cell.angle_beta   90.00
_cell.angle_gamma   90.00
#
_symmetry.space_group_name_H-M   'P 1'
#
loop_
_entity.id
_entity.type
_entity.pdbx_description
1 polymer ?
#
loop_
_entity_poly.entity_id
_entity_poly.type
_entity_poly.pdbx_seq_one_letter_code
_entity_poly.pdbx_strand_id
1 'polypeptide(L)'
;MSISETKKPATDFDRWVADEFAETGAFTALVILVEIAEPAVAPLCSTYFNVIGNEVDWGEITILFAGSGREWSGACFFAATGADGPLDNPTARLRLRELETRVDENKLVLNEGHFFDKWGRRLQIEEMQTQ
;
A
#
# COMPACT_ATOMS: atom_id res chain seq x y z
N MET A 1 4.36 -4.53 35.52
CA MET A 1 3.50 -4.03 34.60
C MET A 1 4.10 -3.93 33.27
N SER A 2 3.37 -4.25 32.35
CA SER A 2 3.88 -4.38 31.04
C SER A 2 3.73 -3.10 30.27
N ILE A 3 4.69 -2.82 29.44
CA ILE A 3 4.63 -1.62 28.65
C ILE A 3 3.73 -1.78 27.46
N SER A 4 3.38 -3.00 27.16
CA SER A 4 2.65 -3.21 25.93
C SER A 4 1.30 -2.55 25.95
N GLU A 5 0.78 -2.21 27.09
CA GLU A 5 -0.49 -1.58 27.11
C GLU A 5 -0.49 -0.23 26.50
N THR A 6 0.66 0.37 26.33
CA THR A 6 0.67 1.68 25.72
C THR A 6 0.69 1.64 24.21
N LYS A 7 0.73 0.44 23.63
CA LYS A 7 0.75 0.34 22.22
C LYS A 7 -0.54 0.81 21.62
N LYS A 8 -0.45 1.53 20.51
CA LYS A 8 -1.63 1.93 19.79
C LYS A 8 -2.32 0.72 19.20
N PRO A 9 -3.63 0.75 19.08
CA PRO A 9 -4.33 -0.33 18.38
C PRO A 9 -3.85 -0.42 16.95
N ALA A 10 -3.73 -1.61 16.45
CA ALA A 10 -3.28 -1.82 15.09
C ALA A 10 -4.34 -1.34 14.11
N THR A 11 -3.89 -0.71 13.03
CA THR A 11 -4.80 -0.33 11.96
C THR A 11 -5.05 -1.54 11.06
N ASP A 12 -5.99 -1.39 10.14
CA ASP A 12 -6.20 -2.44 9.15
C ASP A 12 -4.94 -2.69 8.35
N PHE A 13 -4.20 -1.61 8.03
CA PHE A 13 -2.93 -1.74 7.34
C PHE A 13 -1.94 -2.57 8.16
N ASP A 14 -1.83 -2.27 9.46
CA ASP A 14 -0.89 -3.00 10.29
C ASP A 14 -1.22 -4.49 10.33
N ARG A 15 -2.51 -4.81 10.38
CA ARG A 15 -2.92 -6.20 10.38
C ARG A 15 -2.60 -6.87 9.05
N TRP A 16 -2.82 -6.15 7.94
CA TRP A 16 -2.49 -6.71 6.63
C TRP A 16 -1.01 -7.02 6.51
N VAL A 17 -0.16 -6.09 6.96
CA VAL A 17 1.28 -6.30 6.86
C VAL A 17 1.70 -7.50 7.68
N ALA A 18 1.17 -7.62 8.89
CA ALA A 18 1.53 -8.73 9.76
C ALA A 18 1.10 -10.06 9.14
N ASP A 19 -0.11 -10.11 8.59
CA ASP A 19 -0.60 -11.34 7.98
C ASP A 19 0.18 -11.71 6.73
N GLU A 20 0.49 -10.72 5.91
CA GLU A 20 1.24 -10.97 4.69
C GLU A 20 2.65 -11.46 5.01
N PHE A 21 3.29 -10.83 6.01
CA PHE A 21 4.62 -11.24 6.41
C PHE A 21 4.61 -12.65 7.00
N ALA A 22 3.59 -12.97 7.79
CA ALA A 22 3.48 -14.30 8.37
C ALA A 22 3.32 -15.37 7.31
N GLU A 23 2.65 -15.01 6.22
CA GLU A 23 2.35 -15.97 5.17
C GLU A 23 3.48 -16.13 4.17
N THR A 24 4.10 -15.03 3.78
CA THR A 24 5.10 -15.05 2.71
C THR A 24 6.51 -14.76 3.17
N GLY A 25 6.71 -14.27 4.38
CA GLY A 25 8.02 -13.78 4.78
C GLY A 25 8.24 -12.38 4.25
N ALA A 26 9.50 -11.96 4.18
CA ALA A 26 9.82 -10.62 3.69
C ALA A 26 9.35 -10.43 2.26
N PHE A 27 8.82 -9.26 1.98
CA PHE A 27 8.26 -8.98 0.66
C PHE A 27 8.43 -7.50 0.32
N THR A 28 8.19 -7.16 -0.95
CA THR A 28 8.20 -5.77 -1.40
C THR A 28 6.77 -5.31 -1.53
N ALA A 29 6.49 -4.12 -1.01
CA ALA A 29 5.18 -3.49 -1.17
C ALA A 29 5.28 -2.45 -2.27
N LEU A 30 4.51 -2.63 -3.34
CA LEU A 30 4.39 -1.66 -4.40
C LEU A 30 3.19 -0.79 -4.06
N VAL A 31 3.33 0.52 -4.13
CA VAL A 31 2.32 1.43 -3.60
C VAL A 31 1.91 2.45 -4.64
N ILE A 32 0.60 2.62 -4.79
CA ILE A 32 0.04 3.72 -5.60
C ILE A 32 -0.68 4.65 -4.65
N LEU A 33 -0.23 5.90 -4.57
CA LEU A 33 -0.94 6.93 -3.81
C LEU A 33 -2.01 7.55 -4.70
N VAL A 34 -3.17 7.80 -4.14
CA VAL A 34 -4.29 8.31 -4.91
C VAL A 34 -4.97 9.46 -4.19
N GLU A 35 -5.69 10.25 -4.95
CA GLU A 35 -6.60 11.23 -4.42
C GLU A 35 -8.01 10.75 -4.68
N ILE A 36 -8.82 10.71 -3.64
CA ILE A 36 -10.20 10.28 -3.76
C ILE A 36 -11.08 11.51 -3.76
N ALA A 37 -11.66 11.79 -4.92
CA ALA A 37 -12.58 12.91 -5.08
C ALA A 37 -13.85 12.33 -5.70
N GLU A 38 -14.75 11.90 -4.84
CA GLU A 38 -15.90 11.15 -5.29
C GLU A 38 -16.59 11.78 -6.44
N PRO A 39 -16.97 11.01 -7.44
CA PRO A 39 -16.85 9.54 -7.49
C PRO A 39 -15.54 9.06 -8.10
N ALA A 40 -14.59 9.92 -8.31
CA ALA A 40 -13.36 9.58 -9.02
C ALA A 40 -12.23 9.25 -8.07
N VAL A 41 -11.32 8.41 -8.54
CA VAL A 41 -10.08 8.12 -7.84
C VAL A 41 -8.96 8.38 -8.83
N ALA A 42 -8.03 9.25 -8.46
CA ALA A 42 -6.97 9.65 -9.37
C ALA A 42 -5.60 9.24 -8.81
N PRO A 43 -4.83 8.45 -9.55
CA PRO A 43 -3.48 8.14 -9.12
C PRO A 43 -2.61 9.39 -9.09
N LEU A 44 -1.79 9.52 -8.06
CA LEU A 44 -0.93 10.67 -7.90
C LEU A 44 0.54 10.33 -8.16
N CYS A 45 1.01 9.30 -7.51
CA CYS A 45 2.40 8.87 -7.64
C CYS A 45 2.54 7.48 -7.06
N SER A 46 3.71 6.89 -7.21
CA SER A 46 3.94 5.53 -6.75
C SER A 46 5.29 5.42 -6.10
N THR A 47 5.45 4.39 -5.28
CA THR A 47 6.74 4.09 -4.66
C THR A 47 6.74 2.63 -4.25
N TYR A 48 7.83 2.17 -3.67
CA TYR A 48 7.89 0.82 -3.13
C TYR A 48 8.82 0.80 -1.93
N PHE A 49 8.63 -0.19 -1.09
CA PHE A 49 9.52 -0.41 0.05
C PHE A 49 9.47 -1.89 0.40
N ASN A 50 10.48 -2.33 1.17
CA ASN A 50 10.54 -3.73 1.57
C ASN A 50 10.07 -3.88 2.99
N VAL A 51 9.29 -4.93 3.24
CA VAL A 51 8.87 -5.31 4.58
C VAL A 51 9.73 -6.49 4.98
N ILE A 52 10.69 -6.25 5.88
CA ILE A 52 11.66 -7.25 6.25
C ILE A 52 11.31 -7.91 7.58
N GLY A 53 10.75 -7.15 8.49
CA GLY A 53 10.39 -7.66 9.81
C GLY A 53 9.09 -7.02 10.23
N ASN A 54 8.94 -6.77 11.53
CA ASN A 54 7.69 -6.24 12.02
C ASN A 54 7.81 -4.79 12.46
N GLU A 55 8.76 -4.05 11.91
CA GLU A 55 8.93 -2.67 12.28
C GLU A 55 8.13 -1.70 11.41
N VAL A 56 7.47 -2.18 10.38
CA VAL A 56 6.69 -1.32 9.50
C VAL A 56 5.30 -1.15 10.09
N ASP A 57 4.90 0.10 10.34
CA ASP A 57 3.54 0.35 10.80
C ASP A 57 2.99 1.57 10.07
N TRP A 58 1.69 1.83 10.25
CA TRP A 58 1.03 2.89 9.50
C TRP A 58 1.62 4.26 9.80
N GLY A 59 2.03 4.49 11.05
CA GLY A 59 2.62 5.77 11.39
C GLY A 59 3.88 6.05 10.61
N GLU A 60 4.73 5.05 10.47
CA GLU A 60 5.97 5.22 9.71
C GLU A 60 5.70 5.41 8.24
N ILE A 61 4.75 4.68 7.71
CA ILE A 61 4.43 4.76 6.30
C ILE A 61 3.87 6.13 5.95
N THR A 62 3.06 6.73 6.83
CA THR A 62 2.52 8.04 6.53
C THR A 62 3.61 9.10 6.52
N ILE A 63 4.66 8.92 7.31
CA ILE A 63 5.79 9.83 7.27
C ILE A 63 6.49 9.71 5.91
N LEU A 64 6.66 8.51 5.44
CA LEU A 64 7.25 8.28 4.13
C LEU A 64 6.43 8.97 3.04
N PHE A 65 5.11 8.82 3.09
CA PHE A 65 4.25 9.39 2.06
C PHE A 65 4.22 10.91 2.12
N ALA A 66 4.39 11.48 3.31
CA ALA A 66 4.43 12.93 3.43
C ALA A 66 5.58 13.51 2.63
N GLY A 67 6.64 12.74 2.47
CA GLY A 67 7.78 13.19 1.69
C GLY A 67 7.51 13.32 0.19
N SER A 68 6.38 12.79 -0.28
CA SER A 68 6.04 12.90 -1.69
C SER A 68 5.63 14.32 -2.09
N GLY A 69 5.24 15.13 -1.12
CA GLY A 69 4.74 16.47 -1.42
C GLY A 69 3.36 16.48 -2.02
N ARG A 70 2.67 15.33 -2.05
CA ARG A 70 1.33 15.26 -2.63
C ARG A 70 0.29 15.17 -1.55
N GLU A 71 -0.89 15.69 -1.86
CA GLU A 71 -2.04 15.59 -0.96
C GLU A 71 -2.78 14.32 -1.29
N TRP A 72 -2.40 13.24 -0.67
CA TRP A 72 -3.01 11.95 -0.95
C TRP A 72 -4.11 11.67 0.05
N SER A 73 -5.10 10.90 -0.36
CA SER A 73 -6.18 10.51 0.53
C SER A 73 -6.35 9.00 0.62
N GLY A 74 -5.62 8.25 -0.19
CA GLY A 74 -5.64 6.79 -0.09
C GLY A 74 -4.36 6.21 -0.63
N ALA A 75 -4.09 4.97 -0.27
CA ALA A 75 -2.89 4.27 -0.71
C ALA A 75 -3.24 2.83 -0.98
N CYS A 76 -2.84 2.33 -2.13
CA CYS A 76 -3.10 0.96 -2.51
C CYS A 76 -1.77 0.20 -2.57
N PHE A 77 -1.72 -0.94 -1.90
CA PHE A 77 -0.50 -1.72 -1.76
C PHE A 77 -0.63 -3.06 -2.46
N PHE A 78 0.41 -3.45 -3.17
CA PHE A 78 0.47 -4.76 -3.84
C PHE A 78 1.72 -5.46 -3.35
N ALA A 79 1.57 -6.62 -2.75
CA ALA A 79 2.72 -7.38 -2.25
C ALA A 79 3.36 -8.16 -3.38
N ALA A 80 4.68 -8.16 -3.42
CA ALA A 80 5.40 -8.87 -4.47
C ALA A 80 6.67 -9.47 -3.88
N THR A 81 7.05 -10.65 -4.38
CA THR A 81 8.27 -11.30 -3.93
C THR A 81 9.04 -11.81 -5.13
N GLY A 82 10.34 -11.95 -4.94
CA GLY A 82 11.18 -12.62 -5.90
C GLY A 82 11.52 -14.02 -5.40
N ALA A 83 12.57 -14.60 -5.95
CA ALA A 83 12.95 -15.96 -5.59
C ALA A 83 13.42 -16.05 -4.14
N ASP A 84 14.08 -15.02 -3.65
CA ASP A 84 14.69 -15.06 -2.33
C ASP A 84 14.12 -14.02 -1.37
N GLY A 85 12.88 -13.64 -1.55
CA GLY A 85 12.27 -12.65 -0.67
C GLY A 85 11.92 -11.39 -1.44
N PRO A 86 12.24 -10.21 -0.92
CA PRO A 86 11.88 -8.97 -1.59
C PRO A 86 12.49 -8.87 -2.98
N LEU A 87 11.87 -8.09 -3.84
CA LEU A 87 12.41 -7.85 -5.18
C LEU A 87 13.67 -7.01 -5.08
N ASP A 88 14.60 -7.21 -6.02
CA ASP A 88 15.71 -6.28 -6.12
C ASP A 88 15.21 -4.98 -6.70
N ASN A 89 15.99 -3.92 -6.58
CA ASN A 89 15.55 -2.60 -6.98
C ASN A 89 15.17 -2.48 -8.44
N PRO A 90 15.96 -2.99 -9.39
CA PRO A 90 15.53 -2.89 -10.78
C PRO A 90 14.22 -3.61 -11.07
N THR A 91 14.04 -4.79 -10.48
CA THR A 91 12.82 -5.55 -10.68
C THR A 91 11.63 -4.82 -10.05
N ALA A 92 11.83 -4.27 -8.85
CA ALA A 92 10.76 -3.53 -8.20
C ALA A 92 10.32 -2.34 -9.03
N ARG A 93 11.29 -1.60 -9.58
CA ARG A 93 10.95 -0.45 -10.42
C ARG A 93 10.21 -0.85 -11.68
N LEU A 94 10.62 -1.94 -12.28
CA LEU A 94 9.94 -2.43 -13.48
C LEU A 94 8.51 -2.83 -13.17
N ARG A 95 8.31 -3.60 -12.08
CA ARG A 95 6.98 -4.02 -11.69
C ARG A 95 6.10 -2.81 -11.36
N LEU A 96 6.69 -1.81 -10.73
CA LEU A 96 5.94 -0.62 -10.37
C LEU A 96 5.47 0.11 -11.63
N ARG A 97 6.31 0.21 -12.64
CA ARG A 97 5.92 0.85 -13.90
C ARG A 97 4.83 0.07 -14.61
N GLU A 98 4.91 -1.25 -14.59
CA GLU A 98 3.87 -2.08 -15.17
C GLU A 98 2.54 -1.86 -14.45
N LEU A 99 2.60 -1.76 -13.13
CA LEU A 99 1.41 -1.54 -12.35
C LEU A 99 0.81 -0.17 -12.66
N GLU A 100 1.64 0.86 -12.77
CA GLU A 100 1.16 2.19 -13.11
C GLU A 100 0.43 2.19 -14.45
N THR A 101 0.97 1.49 -15.42
CA THR A 101 0.32 1.39 -16.73
C THR A 101 -1.04 0.71 -16.61
N ARG A 102 -1.11 -0.38 -15.86
CA ARG A 102 -2.38 -1.08 -15.68
C ARG A 102 -3.42 -0.21 -15.01
N VAL A 103 -3.03 0.55 -14.00
CA VAL A 103 -3.95 1.43 -13.29
C VAL A 103 -4.41 2.57 -14.19
N ASP A 104 -3.52 3.10 -15.02
CA ASP A 104 -3.91 4.14 -15.96
C ASP A 104 -4.97 3.62 -16.93
N GLU A 105 -4.84 2.40 -17.35
CA GLU A 105 -5.79 1.82 -18.29
C GLU A 105 -7.10 1.44 -17.63
N ASN A 106 -7.05 1.05 -16.36
CA ASN A 106 -8.24 0.59 -15.68
C ASN A 106 -8.09 0.80 -14.19
N LYS A 107 -8.80 1.77 -13.63
CA LYS A 107 -8.70 2.09 -12.21
C LYS A 107 -9.12 0.94 -11.31
N LEU A 108 -9.93 0.02 -11.83
CA LEU A 108 -10.37 -1.10 -11.02
C LEU A 108 -9.24 -2.05 -10.65
N VAL A 109 -8.08 -1.92 -11.31
CA VAL A 109 -6.90 -2.67 -10.92
C VAL A 109 -6.54 -2.39 -9.46
N LEU A 110 -6.89 -1.20 -8.96
CA LEU A 110 -6.61 -0.88 -7.56
C LEU A 110 -7.30 -1.84 -6.60
N ASN A 111 -8.41 -2.44 -7.01
CA ASN A 111 -9.10 -3.41 -6.17
C ASN A 111 -8.37 -4.74 -6.05
N GLU A 112 -7.38 -4.98 -6.90
CA GLU A 112 -6.58 -6.19 -6.79
C GLU A 112 -5.56 -6.07 -5.67
N GLY A 113 -5.31 -4.86 -5.19
CA GLY A 113 -4.39 -4.65 -4.10
C GLY A 113 -5.12 -4.44 -2.79
N HIS A 114 -4.39 -3.90 -1.82
CA HIS A 114 -4.93 -3.63 -0.49
C HIS A 114 -5.00 -2.13 -0.32
N PHE A 115 -6.20 -1.60 -0.27
CA PHE A 115 -6.46 -0.17 -0.35
C PHE A 115 -6.82 0.36 1.02
N PHE A 116 -6.19 1.47 1.42
CA PHE A 116 -6.39 2.04 2.76
C PHE A 116 -6.56 3.56 2.67
N ASP A 117 -7.31 4.11 3.60
CA ASP A 117 -7.47 5.56 3.69
C ASP A 117 -6.32 6.17 4.50
N LYS A 118 -6.40 7.48 4.77
CA LYS A 118 -5.32 8.17 5.46
C LYS A 118 -5.08 7.67 6.88
N TRP A 119 -6.04 7.02 7.45
CA TRP A 119 -5.92 6.51 8.81
C TRP A 119 -5.61 5.02 8.86
N GLY A 120 -5.29 4.43 7.71
CA GLY A 120 -4.93 3.01 7.66
C GLY A 120 -6.11 2.08 7.70
N ARG A 121 -7.32 2.60 7.46
CA ARG A 121 -8.53 1.77 7.43
C ARG A 121 -8.78 1.28 6.01
N ARG A 122 -9.24 0.06 5.90
CA ARG A 122 -9.41 -0.56 4.58
C ARG A 122 -10.52 0.10 3.80
N LEU A 123 -10.25 0.34 2.53
CA LEU A 123 -11.21 0.90 1.60
C LEU A 123 -11.47 -0.08 0.46
N GLN A 124 -12.51 0.21 -0.28
CA GLN A 124 -12.83 -0.57 -1.46
C GLN A 124 -13.43 0.35 -2.51
N ILE A 125 -12.96 0.23 -3.74
CA ILE A 125 -13.50 1.01 -4.84
C ILE A 125 -14.71 0.26 -5.38
N GLU A 126 -15.83 0.95 -5.41
CA GLU A 126 -17.04 0.33 -5.93
C GLU A 126 -17.12 0.55 -7.41
N GLU A 127 -17.67 -0.42 -8.08
CA GLU A 127 -17.60 -0.43 -9.49
C GLU A 127 -18.84 0.11 -10.14
N MET A 128 -19.84 0.41 -9.39
CA MET A 128 -21.05 0.71 -9.96
C MET A 128 -21.10 1.90 -10.76
N GLN A 129 -20.21 2.78 -10.55
CA GLN A 129 -20.26 3.98 -11.27
C GLN A 129 -19.98 3.81 -12.68
N THR A 130 -19.86 2.67 -13.14
CA THR A 130 -19.51 2.50 -14.49
C THR A 130 -20.60 2.86 -15.40
N GLN A 131 -21.69 3.08 -15.02
CA GLN A 131 -22.63 3.36 -15.96
C GLN A 131 -22.56 4.56 -16.62
#